data_b9f25835e25ce09b6d52c0ab008f016b
#
_entry.id   b9f25835e25ce09b6d52c0ab008f016b
#
_cell.length_a   1.000
_cell.length_b   1.000
_cell.length_c   1.000
_cell.angle_alpha   90.00
_cell.angle_beta   90.00
_cell.angle_gamma   90.00
#
_symmetry.space_group_name_H-M   'P 1'
#
loop_
_entity.id
_entity.type
_entity.pdbx_description
1 polymer ?
#
loop_
_entity_poly.entity_id
_entity_poly.type
_entity_poly.pdbx_seq_one_letter_code
_entity_poly.pdbx_strand_id
1 'polypeptide(L)'
;MTTNLLYMDLPYSITDIASQISQCTSCELHKTRTLTVPGHGDPKSKIMIIGEAPGRNEDQTGMPFIGKAGHILDILLESIELDRKKIFITNMVKCRPPQNRDPKPTEITHCSGFLDHQIHMINPLVIITLGRFSLNRFLPNATIKNARGTIHKWNQYTIFPIYHPAAALYNPKLLPRMKSDFEKISLLINKLNGHSESIK
;
A
#
# COMPACT_ATOMS: atom_id res chain seq x y z
N MET A 1 -2.25 -38.59 -1.27
CA MET A 1 -3.17 -37.95 -0.29
C MET A 1 -2.39 -36.91 0.47
N THR A 2 -2.21 -35.76 -0.14
CA THR A 2 -1.47 -34.60 0.43
C THR A 2 -2.24 -33.33 0.08
N THR A 3 -3.39 -33.17 0.70
CA THR A 3 -4.21 -31.98 0.52
C THR A 3 -4.89 -31.70 1.85
N ASN A 4 -4.76 -30.47 2.34
CA ASN A 4 -5.57 -29.85 3.40
C ASN A 4 -4.87 -29.36 4.66
N LEU A 5 -3.56 -29.05 4.63
CA LEU A 5 -2.96 -28.31 5.75
C LEU A 5 -2.83 -26.79 5.50
N LEU A 6 -3.19 -26.29 4.31
CA LEU A 6 -3.01 -24.88 3.93
C LEU A 6 -4.27 -24.01 4.06
N TYR A 7 -5.40 -24.56 4.44
CA TYR A 7 -6.67 -23.80 4.50
C TYR A 7 -7.19 -23.50 5.92
N MET A 8 -6.57 -24.04 6.97
CA MET A 8 -7.13 -23.91 8.32
C MET A 8 -6.72 -22.62 9.08
N ASP A 9 -5.76 -21.83 8.56
CA ASP A 9 -5.27 -20.61 9.21
C ASP A 9 -5.38 -19.34 8.34
N LEU A 10 -6.24 -19.36 7.31
CA LEU A 10 -6.47 -18.12 6.54
C LEU A 10 -7.32 -17.16 7.40
N PRO A 11 -6.89 -15.91 7.54
CA PRO A 11 -7.64 -14.91 8.28
C PRO A 11 -9.01 -14.69 7.64
N TYR A 12 -10.06 -14.70 8.44
CA TYR A 12 -11.43 -14.52 7.97
C TYR A 12 -11.78 -13.06 7.71
N SER A 13 -10.98 -12.11 8.22
CA SER A 13 -11.21 -10.68 8.07
C SER A 13 -9.90 -9.88 8.08
N ILE A 14 -9.98 -8.61 7.65
CA ILE A 14 -8.85 -7.66 7.76
C ILE A 14 -8.42 -7.46 9.21
N THR A 15 -9.35 -7.57 10.15
CA THR A 15 -9.08 -7.48 11.59
C THR A 15 -8.27 -8.67 12.08
N ASP A 16 -8.54 -9.88 11.58
CA ASP A 16 -7.78 -11.07 11.93
C ASP A 16 -6.35 -10.99 11.38
N ILE A 17 -6.19 -10.49 10.14
CA ILE A 17 -4.86 -10.21 9.58
C ILE A 17 -4.11 -9.20 10.46
N ALA A 18 -4.77 -8.13 10.91
CA ALA A 18 -4.15 -7.13 11.78
C ALA A 18 -3.73 -7.72 13.13
N SER A 19 -4.53 -8.61 13.70
CA SER A 19 -4.20 -9.35 14.92
C SER A 19 -2.97 -10.26 14.74
N GLN A 20 -2.91 -11.02 13.64
CA GLN A 20 -1.74 -11.86 13.33
C GLN A 20 -0.47 -11.01 13.11
N ILE A 21 -0.60 -9.87 12.41
CA ILE A 21 0.51 -8.93 12.22
C ILE A 21 1.03 -8.43 13.57
N SER A 22 0.14 -8.12 14.52
CA SER A 22 0.53 -7.57 15.82
C SER A 22 1.43 -8.51 16.62
N GLN A 23 1.23 -9.82 16.47
CA GLN A 23 1.97 -10.88 17.15
C GLN A 23 3.15 -11.44 16.33
N CYS A 24 3.35 -10.96 15.09
CA CYS A 24 4.34 -11.51 14.19
C CYS A 24 5.79 -11.30 14.68
N THR A 25 6.58 -12.38 14.64
CA THR A 25 8.02 -12.38 14.98
C THR A 25 8.90 -12.96 13.86
N SER A 26 8.38 -13.05 12.63
CA SER A 26 9.00 -13.78 11.51
C SER A 26 10.28 -13.15 10.96
N CYS A 27 10.61 -11.91 11.28
CA CYS A 27 11.85 -11.25 10.84
C CYS A 27 12.41 -10.31 11.92
N GLU A 28 13.66 -9.89 11.76
CA GLU A 28 14.39 -9.07 12.75
C GLU A 28 13.71 -7.74 13.12
N LEU A 29 12.81 -7.22 12.28
CA LEU A 29 12.12 -5.95 12.56
C LEU A 29 11.25 -6.02 13.82
N HIS A 30 10.81 -7.21 14.24
CA HIS A 30 10.01 -7.36 15.47
C HIS A 30 10.78 -6.94 16.73
N LYS A 31 12.13 -7.03 16.71
CA LYS A 31 12.97 -6.69 17.88
C LYS A 31 13.07 -5.19 18.14
N THR A 32 12.81 -4.37 17.14
CA THR A 32 13.06 -2.92 17.20
C THR A 32 11.83 -2.06 16.98
N ARG A 33 10.71 -2.65 16.55
CA ARG A 33 9.44 -1.92 16.41
C ARG A 33 8.85 -1.57 17.78
N THR A 34 8.12 -0.48 17.85
CA THR A 34 7.22 -0.16 18.98
C THR A 34 5.87 -0.83 18.75
N LEU A 35 5.23 -0.54 17.64
CA LEU A 35 3.98 -1.15 17.19
C LEU A 35 4.10 -1.68 15.75
N THR A 36 3.27 -2.62 15.40
CA THR A 36 3.04 -2.97 14.00
C THR A 36 2.10 -1.96 13.35
N VAL A 37 2.22 -1.82 12.04
CA VAL A 37 1.34 -0.96 11.22
C VAL A 37 0.68 -1.84 10.16
N PRO A 38 -0.43 -2.51 10.50
CA PRO A 38 -1.06 -3.47 9.60
C PRO A 38 -1.67 -2.83 8.35
N GLY A 39 -2.09 -1.60 8.45
CA GLY A 39 -2.85 -0.86 7.46
C GLY A 39 -4.13 -0.31 8.07
N HIS A 40 -4.76 0.63 7.38
CA HIS A 40 -5.97 1.30 7.85
C HIS A 40 -6.84 1.78 6.68
N GLY A 41 -8.14 1.82 6.90
CA GLY A 41 -9.13 2.32 5.95
C GLY A 41 -10.30 1.35 5.74
N ASP A 42 -11.03 1.54 4.66
CA ASP A 42 -12.20 0.72 4.35
C ASP A 42 -11.79 -0.67 3.81
N PRO A 43 -12.13 -1.76 4.50
CA PRO A 43 -11.85 -3.11 4.02
C PRO A 43 -12.63 -3.51 2.75
N LYS A 44 -13.64 -2.73 2.35
CA LYS A 44 -14.39 -2.90 1.11
C LYS A 44 -13.95 -1.93 0.00
N SER A 45 -12.83 -1.24 0.22
CA SER A 45 -12.35 -0.24 -0.70
C SER A 45 -12.04 -0.81 -2.08
N LYS A 46 -12.40 -0.06 -3.11
CA LYS A 46 -11.97 -0.33 -4.49
C LYS A 46 -10.56 0.18 -4.80
N ILE A 47 -9.96 0.92 -3.87
CA ILE A 47 -8.64 1.53 -4.01
C ILE A 47 -7.77 1.12 -2.84
N MET A 48 -6.60 0.57 -3.15
CA MET A 48 -5.59 0.23 -2.16
C MET A 48 -4.31 1.01 -2.43
N ILE A 49 -3.75 1.65 -1.41
CA ILE A 49 -2.47 2.35 -1.50
C ILE A 49 -1.43 1.55 -0.75
N ILE A 50 -0.30 1.27 -1.40
CA ILE A 50 0.78 0.47 -0.84
C ILE A 50 2.08 1.27 -0.86
N GLY A 51 2.57 1.61 0.34
CA GLY A 51 3.88 2.21 0.54
C GLY A 51 4.99 1.18 0.77
N GLU A 52 6.12 1.65 1.28
CA GLU A 52 7.31 0.84 1.54
C GLU A 52 7.29 0.23 2.95
N ALA A 53 7.36 1.07 3.96
CA ALA A 53 7.51 0.70 5.37
C ALA A 53 6.98 1.81 6.29
N PRO A 54 6.63 1.48 7.55
CA PRO A 54 6.32 2.48 8.55
C PRO A 54 7.52 3.38 8.88
N GLY A 55 7.27 4.66 9.07
CA GLY A 55 8.21 5.61 9.66
C GLY A 55 8.09 5.66 11.19
N ARG A 56 8.78 6.65 11.80
CA ARG A 56 8.81 6.80 13.28
C ARG A 56 7.42 7.06 13.88
N ASN A 57 6.64 7.95 13.27
CA ASN A 57 5.32 8.31 13.80
C ASN A 57 4.34 7.15 13.65
N GLU A 58 4.40 6.44 12.53
CA GLU A 58 3.59 5.26 12.26
C GLU A 58 3.90 4.13 13.25
N ASP A 59 5.18 3.91 13.56
CA ASP A 59 5.66 2.92 14.54
C ASP A 59 5.16 3.21 15.97
N GLN A 60 4.97 4.49 16.32
CA GLN A 60 4.47 4.90 17.63
C GLN A 60 2.94 4.76 17.78
N THR A 61 2.20 4.82 16.68
CA THR A 61 0.72 4.90 16.70
C THR A 61 0.03 3.70 16.08
N GLY A 62 0.75 2.86 15.32
CA GLY A 62 0.16 1.77 14.56
C GLY A 62 -0.61 2.20 13.30
N MET A 63 -0.61 3.50 12.96
CA MET A 63 -1.37 4.05 11.85
C MET A 63 -0.47 4.35 10.66
N PRO A 64 -0.84 3.95 9.42
CA PRO A 64 -0.02 4.20 8.23
C PRO A 64 -0.12 5.65 7.77
N PHE A 65 0.99 6.20 7.27
CA PHE A 65 1.04 7.52 6.62
C PHE A 65 0.46 8.66 7.46
N ILE A 66 0.92 8.83 8.69
CA ILE A 66 0.55 9.95 9.58
C ILE A 66 1.69 10.94 9.82
N GLY A 67 2.91 10.60 9.41
CA GLY A 67 4.07 11.48 9.48
C GLY A 67 4.12 12.48 8.30
N LYS A 68 5.28 13.12 8.10
CA LYS A 68 5.47 14.14 7.03
C LYS A 68 5.11 13.61 5.63
N ALA A 69 5.49 12.38 5.30
CA ALA A 69 5.12 11.75 4.02
C ALA A 69 3.60 11.51 3.92
N GLY A 70 2.95 11.18 5.04
CA GLY A 70 1.50 11.05 5.12
C GLY A 70 0.77 12.36 4.85
N HIS A 71 1.27 13.47 5.39
CA HIS A 71 0.70 14.79 5.09
C HIS A 71 0.80 15.16 3.59
N ILE A 72 1.90 14.81 2.92
CA ILE A 72 1.97 14.97 1.46
C ILE A 72 0.94 14.07 0.75
N LEU A 73 0.76 12.83 1.23
CA LEU A 73 -0.28 11.96 0.69
C LEU A 73 -1.69 12.55 0.87
N ASP A 74 -1.98 13.15 2.02
CA ASP A 74 -3.26 13.80 2.27
C ASP A 74 -3.49 14.97 1.29
N ILE A 75 -2.51 15.83 1.05
CA ILE A 75 -2.57 16.89 0.04
C ILE A 75 -2.86 16.35 -1.36
N LEU A 76 -2.30 15.19 -1.70
CA LEU A 76 -2.52 14.55 -3.00
C LEU A 76 -3.93 13.95 -3.10
N LEU A 77 -4.43 13.32 -2.06
CA LEU A 77 -5.79 12.79 -1.98
C LEU A 77 -6.83 13.90 -2.06
N GLU A 78 -6.62 14.97 -1.27
CA GLU A 78 -7.47 16.16 -1.29
C GLU A 78 -7.54 16.83 -2.66
N SER A 79 -6.43 16.83 -3.43
CA SER A 79 -6.40 17.43 -4.78
C SER A 79 -7.33 16.74 -5.78
N ILE A 80 -7.82 15.55 -5.46
CA ILE A 80 -8.78 14.78 -6.28
C ILE A 80 -10.05 14.43 -5.50
N GLU A 81 -10.30 15.10 -4.38
CA GLU A 81 -11.49 14.92 -3.52
C GLU A 81 -11.67 13.46 -3.05
N LEU A 82 -10.58 12.71 -2.91
CA LEU A 82 -10.60 11.33 -2.46
C LEU A 82 -10.44 11.26 -0.94
N ASP A 83 -11.52 10.87 -0.27
CA ASP A 83 -11.53 10.71 1.19
C ASP A 83 -10.63 9.51 1.61
N ARG A 84 -9.66 9.78 2.49
CA ARG A 84 -8.78 8.78 3.06
C ARG A 84 -9.54 7.63 3.75
N LYS A 85 -10.73 7.88 4.27
CA LYS A 85 -11.59 6.87 4.91
C LYS A 85 -12.21 5.88 3.91
N LYS A 86 -12.28 6.24 2.63
CA LYS A 86 -12.85 5.42 1.55
C LYS A 86 -11.82 4.55 0.84
N ILE A 87 -10.56 4.61 1.25
CA ILE A 87 -9.46 3.83 0.68
C ILE A 87 -8.81 2.97 1.75
N PHE A 88 -8.06 1.94 1.35
CA PHE A 88 -7.23 1.17 2.27
C PHE A 88 -5.76 1.49 2.04
N ILE A 89 -5.04 1.87 3.11
CA ILE A 89 -3.64 2.26 3.04
C ILE A 89 -2.80 1.29 3.87
N THR A 90 -1.72 0.78 3.29
CA THR A 90 -0.78 -0.11 3.96
C THR A 90 0.64 0.05 3.40
N ASN A 91 1.55 -0.81 3.85
CA ASN A 91 2.94 -0.87 3.39
C ASN A 91 3.35 -2.29 3.02
N MET A 92 4.46 -2.43 2.28
CA MET A 92 5.10 -3.71 1.96
C MET A 92 5.49 -4.48 3.22
N VAL A 93 6.14 -3.79 4.18
CA VAL A 93 6.44 -4.35 5.50
C VAL A 93 5.61 -3.66 6.58
N LYS A 94 5.27 -4.41 7.63
CA LYS A 94 4.35 -3.95 8.69
C LYS A 94 5.08 -3.43 9.94
N CYS A 95 6.40 -3.47 9.93
CA CYS A 95 7.26 -3.00 11.02
C CYS A 95 8.25 -1.98 10.49
N ARG A 96 8.62 -1.01 11.33
CA ARG A 96 9.58 0.03 10.99
C ARG A 96 11.00 -0.53 10.93
N PRO A 97 11.74 -0.37 9.81
CA PRO A 97 13.17 -0.63 9.78
C PRO A 97 13.96 0.38 10.65
N PRO A 98 15.01 -0.07 11.36
CA PRO A 98 15.86 0.83 12.16
C PRO A 98 16.34 2.04 11.36
N GLN A 99 16.23 3.24 11.97
CA GLN A 99 16.62 4.52 11.35
C GLN A 99 15.92 4.83 10.00
N ASN A 100 14.77 4.20 9.73
CA ASN A 100 14.03 4.28 8.47
C ASN A 100 14.88 3.90 7.25
N ARG A 101 15.82 2.94 7.40
CA ARG A 101 16.53 2.37 6.25
C ARG A 101 15.56 1.63 5.33
N ASP A 102 16.00 1.38 4.12
CA ASP A 102 15.29 0.48 3.21
C ASP A 102 15.06 -0.90 3.86
N PRO A 103 13.90 -1.53 3.65
CA PRO A 103 13.66 -2.89 4.10
C PRO A 103 14.54 -3.87 3.32
N LYS A 104 15.11 -4.85 4.02
CA LYS A 104 15.91 -5.91 3.41
C LYS A 104 15.02 -6.85 2.58
N PRO A 105 15.54 -7.49 1.52
CA PRO A 105 14.78 -8.47 0.75
C PRO A 105 14.17 -9.58 1.62
N THR A 106 14.90 -10.08 2.61
CA THR A 106 14.41 -11.08 3.57
C THR A 106 13.24 -10.57 4.41
N GLU A 107 13.26 -9.31 4.84
CA GLU A 107 12.18 -8.68 5.61
C GLU A 107 10.91 -8.55 4.75
N ILE A 108 11.07 -8.16 3.48
CA ILE A 108 9.97 -8.10 2.51
C ILE A 108 9.37 -9.50 2.29
N THR A 109 10.21 -10.52 2.07
CA THR A 109 9.76 -11.90 1.84
C THR A 109 8.96 -12.43 3.03
N HIS A 110 9.46 -12.27 4.25
CA HIS A 110 8.76 -12.74 5.45
C HIS A 110 7.43 -12.00 5.70
N CYS A 111 7.31 -10.75 5.23
CA CYS A 111 6.11 -9.94 5.43
C CYS A 111 5.10 -10.03 4.27
N SER A 112 5.51 -10.58 3.11
CA SER A 112 4.72 -10.55 1.88
C SER A 112 3.37 -11.26 2.00
N GLY A 113 3.30 -12.38 2.74
CA GLY A 113 2.07 -13.13 2.93
C GLY A 113 0.93 -12.29 3.54
N PHE A 114 1.24 -11.40 4.48
CA PHE A 114 0.23 -10.49 5.03
C PHE A 114 -0.31 -9.52 3.99
N LEU A 115 0.55 -8.96 3.14
CA LEU A 115 0.12 -8.08 2.07
C LEU A 115 -0.74 -8.83 1.04
N ASP A 116 -0.35 -10.04 0.69
CA ASP A 116 -1.09 -10.87 -0.28
C ASP A 116 -2.50 -11.22 0.24
N HIS A 117 -2.62 -11.56 1.53
CA HIS A 117 -3.92 -11.76 2.16
C HIS A 117 -4.75 -10.48 2.18
N GLN A 118 -4.15 -9.33 2.48
CA GLN A 118 -4.85 -8.03 2.44
C GLN A 118 -5.36 -7.71 1.03
N ILE A 119 -4.54 -7.90 0.00
CA ILE A 119 -4.95 -7.68 -1.40
C ILE A 119 -6.10 -8.61 -1.77
N HIS A 120 -6.00 -9.89 -1.40
CA HIS A 120 -7.04 -10.87 -1.69
C HIS A 120 -8.37 -10.52 -1.01
N MET A 121 -8.33 -10.18 0.28
CA MET A 121 -9.52 -9.88 1.07
C MET A 121 -10.22 -8.58 0.65
N ILE A 122 -9.44 -7.53 0.40
CA ILE A 122 -9.97 -6.23 -0.04
C ILE A 122 -10.42 -6.29 -1.50
N ASN A 123 -9.72 -7.08 -2.31
CA ASN A 123 -9.98 -7.25 -3.75
C ASN A 123 -10.18 -5.90 -4.47
N PRO A 124 -9.19 -4.99 -4.41
CA PRO A 124 -9.33 -3.64 -4.95
C PRO A 124 -9.36 -3.66 -6.48
N LEU A 125 -10.01 -2.69 -7.10
CA LEU A 125 -9.92 -2.49 -8.55
C LEU A 125 -8.60 -1.84 -8.97
N VAL A 126 -8.09 -0.95 -8.10
CA VAL A 126 -6.85 -0.20 -8.34
C VAL A 126 -5.93 -0.32 -7.14
N ILE A 127 -4.68 -0.69 -7.39
CA ILE A 127 -3.58 -0.65 -6.44
C ILE A 127 -2.64 0.50 -6.84
N ILE A 128 -2.54 1.51 -5.99
CA ILE A 128 -1.62 2.63 -6.16
C ILE A 128 -0.34 2.30 -5.40
N THR A 129 0.79 2.17 -6.11
CA THR A 129 2.08 1.88 -5.48
C THR A 129 2.87 3.15 -5.26
N LEU A 130 3.37 3.36 -4.03
CA LEU A 130 4.15 4.52 -3.63
C LEU A 130 5.65 4.19 -3.61
N GLY A 131 6.36 4.59 -4.67
CA GLY A 131 7.79 4.42 -4.78
C GLY A 131 8.23 3.06 -5.34
N ARG A 132 9.56 2.81 -5.29
CA ARG A 132 10.20 1.68 -5.97
C ARG A 132 9.87 0.31 -5.35
N PHE A 133 9.80 0.22 -4.02
CA PHE A 133 9.62 -1.07 -3.35
C PHE A 133 8.25 -1.66 -3.62
N SER A 134 7.18 -0.86 -3.45
CA SER A 134 5.83 -1.29 -3.77
C SER A 134 5.62 -1.51 -5.28
N LEU A 135 6.26 -0.69 -6.15
CA LEU A 135 6.27 -0.93 -7.59
C LEU A 135 6.85 -2.31 -7.93
N ASN A 136 8.03 -2.62 -7.40
CA ASN A 136 8.77 -3.84 -7.76
C ASN A 136 8.08 -5.13 -7.32
N ARG A 137 7.15 -5.07 -6.35
CA ARG A 137 6.29 -6.21 -5.99
C ARG A 137 5.43 -6.69 -7.15
N PHE A 138 4.96 -5.76 -7.99
CA PHE A 138 4.03 -6.02 -9.08
C PHE A 138 4.70 -5.97 -10.45
N LEU A 139 5.72 -5.14 -10.60
CA LEU A 139 6.43 -4.86 -11.86
C LEU A 139 7.96 -4.89 -11.61
N PRO A 140 8.57 -6.07 -11.39
CA PRO A 140 9.94 -6.19 -10.89
C PRO A 140 11.01 -5.61 -11.83
N ASN A 141 10.72 -5.52 -13.14
CA ASN A 141 11.64 -4.98 -14.14
C ASN A 141 11.40 -3.50 -14.46
N ALA A 142 10.43 -2.85 -13.78
CA ALA A 142 10.09 -1.46 -14.03
C ALA A 142 10.85 -0.52 -13.09
N THR A 143 11.20 0.66 -13.60
CA THR A 143 11.69 1.76 -12.78
C THR A 143 10.56 2.75 -12.49
N ILE A 144 10.55 3.34 -11.30
CA ILE A 144 9.51 4.31 -10.94
C ILE A 144 9.49 5.52 -11.90
N LYS A 145 10.65 5.92 -12.43
CA LYS A 145 10.76 7.02 -13.39
C LYS A 145 9.96 6.75 -14.67
N ASN A 146 9.97 5.51 -15.15
CA ASN A 146 9.33 5.12 -16.41
C ASN A 146 7.87 4.66 -16.21
N ALA A 147 7.57 4.03 -15.08
CA ALA A 147 6.25 3.43 -14.83
C ALA A 147 5.24 4.39 -14.18
N ARG A 148 5.70 5.49 -13.53
CA ARG A 148 4.80 6.39 -12.80
C ARG A 148 3.77 7.07 -13.71
N GLY A 149 2.58 7.26 -13.17
CA GLY A 149 1.51 7.99 -13.85
C GLY A 149 0.93 7.26 -15.07
N THR A 150 1.17 5.94 -15.17
CA THR A 150 0.62 5.08 -16.22
C THR A 150 -0.07 3.85 -15.63
N ILE A 151 -0.99 3.27 -16.40
CA ILE A 151 -1.78 2.10 -16.00
C ILE A 151 -1.02 0.84 -16.41
N HIS A 152 -0.88 -0.09 -15.47
CA HIS A 152 -0.33 -1.41 -15.70
C HIS A 152 -1.32 -2.49 -15.22
N LYS A 153 -1.18 -3.70 -15.74
CA LYS A 153 -1.96 -4.87 -15.29
C LYS A 153 -1.06 -5.84 -14.54
N TRP A 154 -1.60 -6.38 -13.46
CA TRP A 154 -1.01 -7.48 -12.72
C TRP A 154 -2.14 -8.42 -12.25
N ASN A 155 -2.23 -9.60 -12.84
CA ASN A 155 -3.38 -10.49 -12.70
C ASN A 155 -4.70 -9.74 -13.00
N GLN A 156 -5.71 -9.83 -12.12
CA GLN A 156 -6.97 -9.09 -12.23
C GLN A 156 -6.88 -7.62 -11.79
N TYR A 157 -5.76 -7.19 -11.20
CA TYR A 157 -5.62 -5.87 -10.60
C TYR A 157 -5.08 -4.83 -11.59
N THR A 158 -5.52 -3.61 -11.43
CA THR A 158 -4.92 -2.44 -12.11
C THR A 158 -3.90 -1.80 -11.19
N ILE A 159 -2.64 -1.70 -11.64
CA ILE A 159 -1.55 -1.08 -10.88
C ILE A 159 -1.31 0.33 -11.41
N PHE A 160 -1.23 1.31 -10.51
CA PHE A 160 -0.92 2.69 -10.83
C PHE A 160 0.26 3.19 -9.98
N PRO A 161 1.48 3.17 -10.54
CA PRO A 161 2.67 3.61 -9.80
C PRO A 161 2.76 5.13 -9.72
N ILE A 162 3.21 5.63 -8.57
CA ILE A 162 3.58 7.04 -8.36
C ILE A 162 4.86 7.14 -7.53
N TYR A 163 5.49 8.32 -7.51
CA TYR A 163 6.59 8.57 -6.58
C TYR A 163 6.13 8.42 -5.13
N HIS A 164 7.04 7.96 -4.27
CA HIS A 164 6.75 7.97 -2.83
C HIS A 164 6.56 9.41 -2.35
N PRO A 165 5.53 9.73 -1.54
CA PRO A 165 5.29 11.10 -1.04
C PRO A 165 6.49 11.75 -0.38
N ALA A 166 7.33 10.97 0.32
CA ALA A 166 8.57 11.48 0.91
C ALA A 166 9.53 12.13 -0.12
N ALA A 167 9.45 11.77 -1.41
CA ALA A 167 10.29 12.37 -2.43
C ALA A 167 10.02 13.88 -2.58
N ALA A 168 8.79 14.34 -2.36
CA ALA A 168 8.44 15.76 -2.39
C ALA A 168 8.99 16.55 -1.19
N LEU A 169 9.31 15.88 -0.07
CA LEU A 169 9.96 16.51 1.08
C LEU A 169 11.41 16.90 0.77
N TYR A 170 12.10 16.10 -0.04
CA TYR A 170 13.49 16.36 -0.46
C TYR A 170 13.56 17.19 -1.74
N ASN A 171 12.57 17.07 -2.61
CA ASN A 171 12.46 17.83 -3.86
C ASN A 171 11.02 18.31 -4.08
N PRO A 172 10.66 19.50 -3.56
CA PRO A 172 9.31 20.06 -3.70
C PRO A 172 8.83 20.24 -5.15
N LYS A 173 9.74 20.32 -6.11
CA LYS A 173 9.40 20.40 -7.55
C LYS A 173 8.69 19.15 -8.07
N LEU A 174 8.71 18.05 -7.31
CA LEU A 174 7.98 16.84 -7.67
C LEU A 174 6.48 16.90 -7.33
N LEU A 175 6.06 17.77 -6.40
CA LEU A 175 4.68 17.83 -5.95
C LEU A 175 3.67 18.14 -7.07
N PRO A 176 3.89 19.13 -7.96
CA PRO A 176 2.99 19.36 -9.10
C PRO A 176 2.86 18.13 -10.01
N ARG A 177 3.98 17.42 -10.24
CA ARG A 177 3.99 16.20 -11.04
C ARG A 177 3.19 15.07 -10.37
N MET A 178 3.29 14.94 -9.04
CA MET A 178 2.53 13.96 -8.29
C MET A 178 1.03 14.29 -8.29
N LYS A 179 0.65 15.57 -8.21
CA LYS A 179 -0.75 16.02 -8.36
C LYS A 179 -1.29 15.62 -9.74
N SER A 180 -0.53 15.88 -10.81
CA SER A 180 -0.93 15.46 -12.16
C SER A 180 -1.10 13.94 -12.30
N ASP A 181 -0.31 13.13 -11.57
CA ASP A 181 -0.53 11.68 -11.53
C ASP A 181 -1.82 11.32 -10.78
N PHE A 182 -2.14 12.03 -9.69
CA PHE A 182 -3.40 11.83 -8.95
C PHE A 182 -4.64 12.22 -9.76
N GLU A 183 -4.59 13.28 -10.56
CA GLU A 183 -5.65 13.63 -11.50
C GLU A 183 -5.98 12.47 -12.47
N LYS A 184 -4.95 11.77 -12.96
CA LYS A 184 -5.15 10.57 -13.79
C LYS A 184 -5.79 9.41 -13.02
N ILE A 185 -5.48 9.26 -11.72
CA ILE A 185 -6.13 8.28 -10.84
C ILE A 185 -7.62 8.59 -10.73
N SER A 186 -8.00 9.86 -10.53
CA SER A 186 -9.40 10.29 -10.49
C SER A 186 -10.15 9.89 -11.77
N LEU A 187 -9.58 10.17 -12.93
CA LEU A 187 -10.16 9.78 -14.22
C LEU A 187 -10.30 8.25 -14.34
N LEU A 188 -9.31 7.49 -13.88
CA LEU A 188 -9.34 6.03 -13.88
C LEU A 188 -10.46 5.49 -12.99
N ILE A 189 -10.61 6.02 -11.78
CA ILE A 189 -11.65 5.62 -10.82
C ILE A 189 -13.04 5.89 -11.41
N ASN A 190 -13.26 7.06 -11.96
CA ASN A 190 -14.53 7.43 -12.58
C ASN A 190 -14.89 6.50 -13.75
N LYS A 191 -13.91 6.15 -14.58
CA LYS A 191 -14.09 5.19 -15.68
C LYS A 191 -14.49 3.80 -15.17
N LEU A 192 -13.85 3.32 -14.10
CA LEU A 192 -14.14 2.00 -13.52
C LEU A 192 -15.51 1.95 -12.84
N ASN A 193 -15.93 3.04 -12.19
CA ASN A 193 -17.27 3.16 -11.56
C ASN A 193 -18.37 3.23 -12.62
N GLY A 194 -18.19 3.99 -13.71
CA GLY A 194 -19.17 4.11 -14.80
C GLY A 194 -19.42 2.80 -15.57
N HIS A 195 -18.44 1.89 -15.63
CA HIS A 195 -18.64 0.57 -16.22
C HIS A 195 -19.41 -0.40 -15.30
N SER A 196 -19.44 -0.14 -13.99
CA SER A 196 -20.20 -0.96 -13.02
C SER A 196 -21.71 -0.67 -13.04
N GLU A 197 -22.16 0.48 -13.55
CA GLU A 197 -23.57 0.85 -13.66
C GLU A 197 -24.22 0.39 -14.97
N SER A 198 -23.41 0.02 -15.96
CA SER A 198 -23.89 -0.39 -17.30
C SER A 198 -24.20 -1.90 -17.42
N ILE A 199 -24.07 -2.67 -16.33
CA ILE A 199 -24.30 -4.12 -16.26
C ILE A 199 -25.38 -4.45 -15.22
N LYS A 200 -26.44 -3.68 -15.21
CA LYS A 200 -27.66 -4.03 -14.46
C LYS A 200 -28.83 -4.15 -15.41
#